data_ae9b995f08619ad86c58913be13783bf
#
_entry.id   ae9b995f08619ad86c58913be13783bf
#
_cell.length_a   1.000
_cell.length_b   1.000
_cell.length_c   1.000
_cell.angle_alpha   90.00
_cell.angle_beta   90.00
_cell.angle_gamma   90.00
#
_symmetry.space_group_name_H-M   'P 1'
#
loop_
_entity.id
_entity.type
_entity.pdbx_description
1 polymer ?
#
loop_
_entity_poly.entity_id
_entity_poly.type
_entity_poly.pdbx_seq_one_letter_code
_entity_poly.pdbx_strand_id
1 'polypeptide(L)'
;VIDYRDWQVPLGRRFRSLKLWFVLRSYGAEGLRSHIRHHVEAAESFAERVEGHPKLDLVAPVSLSLVCFSHIDGDDATKALQEALNSTGEMLLTHTVLDGKHVLRLSVGGTWTTSTHVERVSELIDEILG
;
A
#
# COMPACT_ATOMS: atom_id res chain seq x y z
N VAL A 1 -2.38 -28.18 20.72
CA VAL A 1 -2.08 -27.70 22.08
C VAL A 1 -2.49 -26.23 22.13
N ILE A 2 -3.36 -25.86 23.09
CA ILE A 2 -3.73 -24.46 23.31
C ILE A 2 -2.61 -23.80 24.12
N ASP A 3 -2.04 -22.71 23.61
CA ASP A 3 -1.06 -21.92 24.35
C ASP A 3 -1.78 -20.80 25.11
N TYR A 4 -1.99 -21.01 26.39
CA TYR A 4 -2.68 -20.04 27.27
C TYR A 4 -1.90 -18.74 27.47
N ARG A 5 -0.62 -18.70 27.08
CA ARG A 5 0.20 -17.48 27.07
C ARG A 5 -0.43 -16.38 26.24
N ASP A 6 -1.11 -16.73 25.16
CA ASP A 6 -1.73 -15.76 24.24
C ASP A 6 -3.05 -15.19 24.78
N TRP A 7 -3.60 -15.78 25.82
CA TRP A 7 -4.88 -15.40 26.43
C TRP A 7 -4.74 -14.45 27.61
N GLN A 8 -3.54 -14.22 28.07
CA GLN A 8 -3.29 -13.37 29.24
C GLN A 8 -2.59 -12.06 28.85
N VAL A 9 -2.78 -11.03 29.69
CA VAL A 9 -2.01 -9.80 29.58
C VAL A 9 -0.58 -10.07 30.04
N PRO A 10 0.45 -9.91 29.19
CA PRO A 10 1.84 -10.13 29.59
C PRO A 10 2.24 -9.24 30.76
N LEU A 11 2.92 -9.80 31.76
CA LEU A 11 3.42 -9.07 32.94
C LEU A 11 4.41 -7.96 32.57
N GLY A 12 5.29 -8.22 31.60
CA GLY A 12 6.25 -7.24 31.07
C GLY A 12 5.87 -6.78 29.66
N ARG A 13 5.63 -5.49 29.50
CA ARG A 13 5.32 -4.89 28.19
C ARG A 13 6.21 -3.68 27.94
N ARG A 14 6.59 -3.48 26.67
CA ARG A 14 7.20 -2.20 26.26
C ARG A 14 6.19 -1.08 26.49
N PHE A 15 6.66 0.05 26.98
CA PHE A 15 5.82 1.26 27.12
C PHE A 15 5.55 1.89 25.74
N ARG A 16 4.64 1.26 24.99
CA ARG A 16 4.32 1.63 23.59
C ARG A 16 3.60 2.97 23.49
N SER A 17 2.85 3.36 24.51
CA SER A 17 2.17 4.66 24.56
C SER A 17 3.12 5.85 24.52
N LEU A 18 4.38 5.69 24.96
CA LEU A 18 5.38 6.73 24.84
C LEU A 18 5.69 7.09 23.38
N LYS A 19 5.78 6.09 22.50
CA LYS A 19 5.96 6.32 21.05
C LYS A 19 4.79 7.08 20.46
N LEU A 20 3.57 6.67 20.80
CA LEU A 20 2.36 7.36 20.36
C LEU A 20 2.32 8.80 20.85
N TRP A 21 2.68 9.02 22.13
CA TRP A 21 2.75 10.36 22.70
C TRP A 21 3.75 11.26 21.97
N PHE A 22 4.94 10.76 21.65
CA PHE A 22 5.93 11.51 20.87
C PHE A 22 5.43 11.85 19.47
N VAL A 23 4.78 10.92 18.79
CA VAL A 23 4.19 11.16 17.46
C VAL A 23 3.12 12.24 17.54
N LEU A 24 2.18 12.12 18.48
CA LEU A 24 1.13 13.13 18.69
C LEU A 24 1.69 14.51 19.04
N ARG A 25 2.75 14.56 19.86
CA ARG A 25 3.42 15.82 20.24
C ARG A 25 4.22 16.43 19.08
N SER A 26 4.86 15.60 18.26
CA SER A 26 5.69 16.06 17.13
C SER A 26 4.85 16.58 15.97
N TYR A 27 3.85 15.83 15.53
CA TYR A 27 3.03 16.20 14.38
C TYR A 27 1.81 17.05 14.75
N GLY A 28 1.31 16.91 15.97
CA GLY A 28 0.00 17.43 16.37
C GLY A 28 -1.16 16.72 15.67
N ALA A 29 -2.37 17.01 16.11
CA ALA A 29 -3.56 16.37 15.51
C ALA A 29 -3.78 16.79 14.06
N GLU A 30 -3.55 18.08 13.75
CA GLU A 30 -3.74 18.57 12.39
C GLU A 30 -2.67 18.08 11.43
N GLY A 31 -1.41 18.02 11.85
CA GLY A 31 -0.34 17.45 11.05
C GLY A 31 -0.60 15.97 10.70
N LEU A 32 -1.10 15.17 11.66
CA LEU A 32 -1.48 13.78 11.40
C LEU A 32 -2.67 13.66 10.44
N ARG A 33 -3.70 14.51 10.59
CA ARG A 33 -4.83 14.54 9.65
C ARG A 33 -4.39 14.89 8.24
N SER A 34 -3.55 15.93 8.10
CA SER A 34 -3.00 16.34 6.81
C SER A 34 -2.19 15.22 6.16
N HIS A 35 -1.35 14.53 6.95
CA HIS A 35 -0.55 13.41 6.48
C HIS A 35 -1.42 12.25 5.96
N ILE A 36 -2.46 11.88 6.73
CA ILE A 36 -3.38 10.81 6.32
C ILE A 36 -4.16 11.20 5.06
N ARG A 37 -4.69 12.44 4.98
CA ARG A 37 -5.40 12.93 3.79
C ARG A 37 -4.52 12.88 2.55
N HIS A 38 -3.28 13.35 2.66
CA HIS A 38 -2.32 13.29 1.56
C HIS A 38 -2.09 11.86 1.05
N HIS A 39 -1.99 10.87 1.94
CA HIS A 39 -1.86 9.48 1.54
C HIS A 39 -3.13 8.93 0.84
N VAL A 40 -4.30 9.34 1.31
CA VAL A 40 -5.58 8.95 0.70
C VAL A 40 -5.68 9.57 -0.70
N GLU A 41 -5.44 10.87 -0.83
CA GLU A 41 -5.45 11.59 -2.11
C GLU A 41 -4.47 10.98 -3.14
N ALA A 42 -3.27 10.63 -2.70
CA ALA A 42 -2.28 9.98 -3.57
C ALA A 42 -2.73 8.58 -4.01
N ALA A 43 -3.38 7.81 -3.13
CA ALA A 43 -3.92 6.50 -3.48
C ALA A 43 -5.11 6.60 -4.43
N GLU A 44 -6.02 7.57 -4.22
CA GLU A 44 -7.14 7.83 -5.12
C GLU A 44 -6.65 8.23 -6.51
N SER A 45 -5.67 9.13 -6.62
CA SER A 45 -5.06 9.51 -7.90
C SER A 45 -4.43 8.31 -8.61
N PHE A 46 -3.76 7.41 -7.89
CA PHE A 46 -3.23 6.17 -8.47
C PHE A 46 -4.36 5.24 -8.96
N ALA A 47 -5.43 5.12 -8.20
CA ALA A 47 -6.58 4.29 -8.58
C ALA A 47 -7.24 4.80 -9.87
N GLU A 48 -7.41 6.12 -10.03
CA GLU A 48 -7.92 6.72 -11.26
C GLU A 48 -7.02 6.38 -12.48
N ARG A 49 -5.71 6.34 -12.29
CA ARG A 49 -4.77 5.94 -13.35
C ARG A 49 -4.90 4.45 -13.69
N VAL A 50 -5.06 3.58 -12.67
CA VAL A 50 -5.31 2.14 -12.89
C VAL A 50 -6.61 1.94 -13.68
N GLU A 51 -7.70 2.63 -13.30
CA GLU A 51 -8.99 2.55 -14.01
C GLU A 51 -8.89 3.05 -15.47
N GLY A 52 -8.05 4.03 -15.73
CA GLY A 52 -7.82 4.55 -17.07
C GLY A 52 -6.83 3.73 -17.92
N HIS A 53 -6.12 2.77 -17.31
CA HIS A 53 -5.07 2.02 -17.99
C HIS A 53 -5.63 0.76 -18.70
N PRO A 54 -5.37 0.56 -20.02
CA PRO A 54 -6.03 -0.49 -20.81
C PRO A 54 -5.66 -1.93 -20.41
N LYS A 55 -4.58 -2.11 -19.65
CA LYS A 55 -4.08 -3.44 -19.25
C LYS A 55 -4.25 -3.73 -17.76
N LEU A 56 -4.83 -2.83 -16.99
CA LEU A 56 -5.01 -2.99 -15.53
C LEU A 56 -6.47 -2.96 -15.13
N ASP A 57 -6.76 -3.58 -14.00
CA ASP A 57 -8.09 -3.63 -13.39
C ASP A 57 -8.01 -3.38 -11.89
N LEU A 58 -8.91 -2.56 -11.34
CA LEU A 58 -9.12 -2.49 -9.90
C LEU A 58 -9.92 -3.71 -9.44
N VAL A 59 -9.36 -4.48 -8.52
CA VAL A 59 -9.99 -5.73 -8.05
C VAL A 59 -10.76 -5.59 -6.73
N ALA A 60 -10.67 -4.44 -6.10
CA ALA A 60 -11.43 -4.12 -4.90
C ALA A 60 -11.67 -2.60 -4.81
N PRO A 61 -12.73 -2.16 -4.13
CA PRO A 61 -12.92 -0.74 -3.85
C PRO A 61 -11.72 -0.14 -3.13
N VAL A 62 -11.32 1.06 -3.53
CA VAL A 62 -10.25 1.79 -2.84
C VAL A 62 -10.68 2.08 -1.41
N SER A 63 -9.83 1.73 -0.45
CA SER A 63 -10.10 1.96 0.96
C SER A 63 -8.92 2.65 1.62
N LEU A 64 -9.15 3.86 2.10
CA LEU A 64 -8.10 4.71 2.65
C LEU A 64 -6.95 4.87 1.65
N SER A 65 -5.74 4.48 2.04
CA SER A 65 -4.53 4.59 1.21
C SER A 65 -4.08 3.25 0.59
N LEU A 66 -5.01 2.31 0.37
CA LEU A 66 -4.73 1.00 -0.22
C LEU A 66 -5.45 0.86 -1.55
N VAL A 67 -4.68 0.56 -2.61
CA VAL A 67 -5.18 0.23 -3.95
C VAL A 67 -4.80 -1.21 -4.27
N CYS A 68 -5.80 -2.01 -4.64
CA CYS A 68 -5.65 -3.39 -5.05
C CYS A 68 -5.94 -3.52 -6.55
N PHE A 69 -4.98 -4.00 -7.35
CA PHE A 69 -5.11 -4.07 -8.79
C PHE A 69 -4.42 -5.31 -9.36
N SER A 70 -4.76 -5.67 -10.59
CA SER A 70 -4.17 -6.79 -11.31
C SER A 70 -4.04 -6.46 -12.80
N HIS A 71 -3.25 -7.25 -13.52
CA HIS A 71 -3.22 -7.23 -14.97
C HIS A 71 -4.45 -7.97 -15.53
N ILE A 72 -5.07 -7.44 -16.59
CA ILE A 72 -6.27 -8.03 -17.21
C ILE A 72 -6.03 -9.42 -17.79
N ASP A 73 -4.80 -9.73 -18.22
CA ASP A 73 -4.40 -11.04 -18.77
C ASP A 73 -4.18 -12.11 -17.68
N GLY A 74 -4.49 -11.81 -16.42
CA GLY A 74 -4.54 -12.77 -15.33
C GLY A 74 -3.26 -12.84 -14.48
N ASP A 75 -3.18 -13.92 -13.68
CA ASP A 75 -2.22 -14.06 -12.59
C ASP A 75 -0.75 -14.04 -13.05
N ASP A 76 -0.44 -14.70 -14.16
CA ASP A 76 0.95 -14.79 -14.62
C ASP A 76 1.46 -13.42 -15.13
N ALA A 77 0.62 -12.67 -15.81
CA ALA A 77 0.93 -11.30 -16.21
C ALA A 77 1.04 -10.37 -14.99
N THR A 78 0.18 -10.55 -13.99
CA THR A 78 0.24 -9.79 -12.73
C THR A 78 1.54 -10.06 -11.95
N LYS A 79 1.99 -11.31 -11.88
CA LYS A 79 3.26 -11.69 -11.24
C LYS A 79 4.45 -11.12 -12.00
N ALA A 80 4.44 -11.23 -13.35
CA ALA A 80 5.49 -10.68 -14.18
C ALA A 80 5.61 -9.15 -14.00
N LEU A 81 4.50 -8.44 -13.94
CA LEU A 81 4.47 -7.00 -13.64
C LEU A 81 5.05 -6.72 -12.25
N GLN A 82 4.67 -7.49 -11.22
CA GLN A 82 5.22 -7.34 -9.87
C GLN A 82 6.74 -7.52 -9.84
N GLU A 83 7.24 -8.56 -10.48
CA GLU A 83 8.67 -8.86 -10.55
C GLU A 83 9.43 -7.77 -11.28
N ALA A 84 8.90 -7.29 -12.41
CA ALA A 84 9.51 -6.21 -13.18
C ALA A 84 9.59 -4.92 -12.36
N LEU A 85 8.48 -4.49 -11.72
CA LEU A 85 8.45 -3.31 -10.86
C LEU A 85 9.41 -3.41 -9.68
N ASN A 86 9.40 -4.54 -8.96
CA ASN A 86 10.27 -4.74 -7.80
C ASN A 86 11.75 -4.85 -8.19
N SER A 87 12.06 -5.32 -9.40
CA SER A 87 13.44 -5.42 -9.90
C SER A 87 14.08 -4.07 -10.22
N THR A 88 13.27 -3.01 -10.39
CA THR A 88 13.80 -1.64 -10.56
C THR A 88 14.56 -1.15 -9.34
N GLY A 89 14.24 -1.67 -8.15
CA GLY A 89 14.79 -1.20 -6.88
C GLY A 89 14.22 0.14 -6.40
N GLU A 90 13.32 0.77 -7.18
CA GLU A 90 12.70 2.05 -6.84
C GLU A 90 11.51 1.87 -5.89
N MET A 91 10.90 0.68 -5.86
CA MET A 91 9.74 0.36 -5.03
C MET A 91 9.71 -1.10 -4.61
N LEU A 92 8.82 -1.42 -3.68
CA LEU A 92 8.49 -2.79 -3.31
C LEU A 92 6.97 -2.93 -3.24
N LEU A 93 6.37 -3.51 -4.26
CA LEU A 93 4.95 -3.89 -4.23
C LEU A 93 4.79 -5.27 -3.61
N THR A 94 3.84 -5.37 -2.70
CA THR A 94 3.39 -6.64 -2.14
C THR A 94 2.18 -7.17 -2.90
N HIS A 95 1.87 -8.44 -2.71
CA HIS A 95 0.68 -9.06 -3.28
C HIS A 95 -0.18 -9.71 -2.20
N THR A 96 -1.36 -10.09 -2.59
CA THR A 96 -2.27 -10.96 -1.84
C THR A 96 -3.01 -11.88 -2.82
N VAL A 97 -3.73 -12.85 -2.28
CA VAL A 97 -4.69 -13.64 -3.06
C VAL A 97 -6.08 -13.22 -2.64
N LEU A 98 -6.87 -12.73 -3.60
CA LEU A 98 -8.27 -12.34 -3.40
C LEU A 98 -9.14 -13.15 -4.37
N ASP A 99 -10.07 -13.92 -3.82
CA ASP A 99 -10.95 -14.84 -4.59
C ASP A 99 -10.18 -15.77 -5.54
N GLY A 100 -9.03 -16.26 -5.09
CA GLY A 100 -8.15 -17.15 -5.86
C GLY A 100 -7.27 -16.46 -6.88
N LYS A 101 -7.32 -15.14 -7.03
CA LYS A 101 -6.53 -14.36 -7.98
C LYS A 101 -5.33 -13.69 -7.30
N HIS A 102 -4.21 -13.63 -8.01
CA HIS A 102 -3.03 -12.87 -7.57
C HIS A 102 -3.27 -11.37 -7.79
N VAL A 103 -3.16 -10.60 -6.71
CA VAL A 103 -3.50 -9.17 -6.69
C VAL A 103 -2.36 -8.35 -6.13
N LEU A 104 -1.95 -7.31 -6.83
CA LEU A 104 -0.95 -6.36 -6.37
C LEU A 104 -1.56 -5.35 -5.40
N ARG A 105 -0.78 -4.93 -4.44
CA ARG A 105 -1.20 -3.98 -3.42
C ARG A 105 -0.25 -2.79 -3.38
N LEU A 106 -0.76 -1.62 -3.76
CA LEU A 106 -0.11 -0.36 -3.47
C LEU A 106 -0.68 0.18 -2.15
N SER A 107 0.15 0.25 -1.12
CA SER A 107 -0.21 0.84 0.17
C SER A 107 0.62 2.10 0.42
N VAL A 108 -0.04 3.25 0.37
CA VAL A 108 0.60 4.56 0.61
C VAL A 108 0.56 4.85 2.10
N GLY A 109 1.69 4.70 2.80
CA GLY A 109 1.69 4.84 4.27
C GLY A 109 3.05 5.17 4.88
N GLY A 110 4.09 5.31 4.06
CA GLY A 110 5.42 5.67 4.53
C GLY A 110 5.50 7.14 4.97
N THR A 111 6.21 7.42 6.06
CA THR A 111 6.40 8.78 6.59
C THR A 111 6.96 9.75 5.54
N TRP A 112 7.76 9.25 4.62
CA TRP A 112 8.42 10.04 3.58
C TRP A 112 7.81 9.85 2.19
N THR A 113 6.70 9.09 2.08
CA THR A 113 6.03 8.87 0.81
C THR A 113 5.25 10.12 0.41
N THR A 114 5.51 10.60 -0.80
CA THR A 114 4.87 11.77 -1.41
C THR A 114 4.06 11.36 -2.64
N SER A 115 3.23 12.26 -3.17
CA SER A 115 2.53 12.06 -4.45
C SER A 115 3.51 11.74 -5.59
N THR A 116 4.68 12.39 -5.62
CA THR A 116 5.71 12.13 -6.65
C THR A 116 6.19 10.68 -6.65
N HIS A 117 6.32 10.05 -5.48
CA HIS A 117 6.66 8.62 -5.41
C HIS A 117 5.55 7.75 -6.00
N VAL A 118 4.29 8.10 -5.76
CA VAL A 118 3.13 7.37 -6.29
C VAL A 118 2.98 7.61 -7.81
N GLU A 119 3.23 8.82 -8.28
CA GLU A 119 3.31 9.16 -9.71
C GLU A 119 4.39 8.33 -10.42
N ARG A 120 5.57 8.18 -9.78
CA ARG A 120 6.66 7.36 -10.34
C ARG A 120 6.27 5.89 -10.48
N VAL A 121 5.44 5.34 -9.57
CA VAL A 121 4.88 3.98 -9.73
C VAL A 121 4.08 3.88 -11.03
N SER A 122 3.22 4.86 -11.31
CA SER A 122 2.42 4.88 -12.53
C SER A 122 3.28 4.96 -13.79
N GLU A 123 4.30 5.83 -13.78
CA GLU A 123 5.24 5.95 -14.89
C GLU A 123 5.98 4.64 -15.18
N LEU A 124 6.46 3.96 -14.12
CA LEU A 124 7.13 2.67 -14.27
C LEU A 124 6.19 1.58 -14.80
N ILE A 125 4.93 1.60 -14.40
CA ILE A 125 3.92 0.71 -14.98
C ILE A 125 3.75 0.97 -16.48
N ASP A 126 3.62 2.25 -16.87
CA ASP A 126 3.51 2.65 -18.28
C ASP A 126 4.76 2.25 -19.08
N GLU A 127 5.97 2.43 -18.52
CA GLU A 127 7.24 2.02 -19.13
C GLU A 127 7.34 0.49 -19.35
N ILE A 128 6.82 -0.31 -18.41
CA ILE A 128 6.89 -1.77 -18.44
C ILE A 128 5.83 -2.36 -19.37
N LEU A 129 4.62 -1.80 -19.33
CA LEU A 129 3.50 -2.33 -20.09
C LEU A 129 3.39 -1.79 -21.51
N GLY A 130 4.00 -0.65 -21.81
CA GLY A 130 4.08 -0.06 -23.15
C GLY A 130 2.78 0.59 -23.57
#